data_ec656cb333551ccac6c4784ca1c26b6b
#
_entry.id   ec656cb333551ccac6c4784ca1c26b6b
#
_cell.length_a   1.000
_cell.length_b   1.000
_cell.length_c   1.000
_cell.angle_alpha   90.00
_cell.angle_beta   90.00
_cell.angle_gamma   90.00
#
_symmetry.space_group_name_H-M   'P 1'
#
loop_
_entity.id
_entity.type
_entity.pdbx_description
1 polymer ?
#
loop_
_entity_poly.entity_id
_entity_poly.type
_entity_poly.pdbx_seq_one_letter_code
_entity_poly.pdbx_strand_id
1 'polypeptide(L)'
;PISMKPQTFKNMGLSATIKAGCSYMKSTVSKQEETSLENFYINRFGKVLYSMFFEGYTEKLWGRHPREISASWGAQRVKGLSIKAVIKDMFGKILPSGNKKEVETSLIEEFYYPKFGPGQLWETVADLIREMGGEIRMNSAVHAVHTENGKIVSLEYTDENGTEQIIAGDYFLSSMPVKDLIASMQSTPDAVPADIAQIAAGLPYRDFVTVGLLVDKLNLVNGTDIKTLGNITPDCWIYVQDVGVKLGRIQIFNNWSPYMLPDPEHHVWIGLEYFCNEGDDFWNMSDKDCTEFAIMELIKMG
;
A
#
# COMPACT_ATOMS: atom_id res chain seq x y z
N PRO A 1 -4.45 11.97 -4.85
CA PRO A 1 -5.77 11.57 -5.34
C PRO A 1 -6.08 12.30 -6.63
N ILE A 2 -6.72 11.61 -7.58
CA ILE A 2 -7.21 12.24 -8.82
C ILE A 2 -8.35 13.17 -8.39
N SER A 3 -8.04 14.43 -8.19
CA SER A 3 -9.05 15.42 -7.88
C SER A 3 -9.51 16.08 -9.18
N MET A 4 -10.82 16.17 -9.40
CA MET A 4 -11.41 16.87 -10.55
C MET A 4 -11.37 18.39 -10.38
N LYS A 5 -10.27 18.93 -9.82
CA LYS A 5 -10.06 20.37 -9.69
C LYS A 5 -9.74 21.00 -11.05
N PRO A 6 -10.08 22.27 -11.30
CA PRO A 6 -9.75 22.96 -12.55
C PRO A 6 -8.27 22.86 -12.93
N GLN A 7 -7.38 22.81 -11.93
CA GLN A 7 -5.94 22.67 -12.12
C GLN A 7 -5.56 21.32 -12.78
N THR A 8 -6.26 20.23 -12.46
CA THR A 8 -6.03 18.92 -13.06
C THR A 8 -6.27 18.97 -14.58
N PHE A 9 -7.36 19.61 -15.00
CA PHE A 9 -7.68 19.77 -16.43
C PHE A 9 -6.68 20.69 -17.14
N LYS A 10 -6.22 21.75 -16.45
CA LYS A 10 -5.18 22.63 -16.99
C LYS A 10 -3.86 21.87 -17.19
N ASN A 11 -3.47 21.06 -16.23
CA ASN A 11 -2.23 20.26 -16.30
C ASN A 11 -2.30 19.14 -17.36
N MET A 12 -3.47 18.54 -17.55
CA MET A 12 -3.68 17.53 -18.60
C MET A 12 -3.66 18.13 -20.01
N GLY A 13 -4.02 19.40 -20.14
CA GLY A 13 -4.22 20.05 -21.42
C GLY A 13 -5.57 19.72 -22.08
N LEU A 14 -6.03 20.62 -22.95
CA LEU A 14 -7.37 20.55 -23.57
C LEU A 14 -7.58 19.28 -24.40
N SER A 15 -6.61 18.88 -25.20
CA SER A 15 -6.71 17.70 -26.08
C SER A 15 -6.87 16.41 -25.27
N ALA A 16 -6.05 16.23 -24.22
CA ALA A 16 -6.12 15.04 -23.35
C ALA A 16 -7.44 15.04 -22.56
N THR A 17 -7.90 16.20 -22.09
CA THR A 17 -9.19 16.33 -21.37
C THR A 17 -10.37 15.91 -22.26
N ILE A 18 -10.42 16.38 -23.52
CA ILE A 18 -11.49 16.00 -24.46
C ILE A 18 -11.44 14.49 -24.76
N LYS A 19 -10.25 13.94 -25.02
CA LYS A 19 -10.08 12.49 -25.26
C LYS A 19 -10.53 11.65 -24.05
N ALA A 20 -10.20 12.09 -22.84
CA ALA A 20 -10.64 11.45 -21.61
C ALA A 20 -12.16 11.48 -21.45
N GLY A 21 -12.79 12.62 -21.72
CA GLY A 21 -14.25 12.78 -21.69
C GLY A 21 -14.96 11.88 -22.71
N CYS A 22 -14.51 11.85 -23.95
CA CYS A 22 -15.06 10.96 -24.98
C CYS A 22 -14.89 9.47 -24.62
N SER A 23 -13.70 9.11 -24.10
CA SER A 23 -13.41 7.75 -23.64
C SER A 23 -14.31 7.33 -22.47
N TYR A 24 -14.55 8.24 -21.53
CA TYR A 24 -15.47 8.00 -20.42
C TYR A 24 -16.91 7.81 -20.91
N MET A 25 -17.40 8.69 -21.80
CA MET A 25 -18.74 8.55 -22.38
C MET A 25 -18.90 7.21 -23.10
N LYS A 26 -17.90 6.78 -23.89
CA LYS A 26 -17.90 5.46 -24.52
C LYS A 26 -18.03 4.34 -23.50
N SER A 27 -17.29 4.37 -22.39
CA SER A 27 -17.35 3.33 -21.35
C SER A 27 -18.66 3.31 -20.56
N THR A 28 -19.42 4.42 -20.51
CA THR A 28 -20.74 4.44 -19.88
C THR A 28 -21.81 3.77 -20.72
N VAL A 29 -21.67 3.83 -22.05
CA VAL A 29 -22.62 3.24 -23.01
C VAL A 29 -22.28 1.80 -23.34
N SER A 30 -20.99 1.50 -23.50
CA SER A 30 -20.48 0.17 -23.88
C SER A 30 -19.58 -0.36 -22.77
N LYS A 31 -20.19 -1.01 -21.78
CA LYS A 31 -19.44 -1.67 -20.70
C LYS A 31 -18.92 -3.01 -21.15
N GLN A 32 -17.70 -3.32 -20.69
CA GLN A 32 -17.08 -4.64 -20.83
C GLN A 32 -17.48 -5.53 -19.65
N GLU A 33 -17.38 -6.85 -19.82
CA GLU A 33 -17.50 -7.79 -18.71
C GLU A 33 -16.33 -7.57 -17.75
N GLU A 34 -16.63 -7.43 -16.45
CA GLU A 34 -15.61 -7.13 -15.40
C GLU A 34 -14.89 -8.42 -14.95
N THR A 35 -14.16 -9.05 -15.86
CA THR A 35 -13.32 -10.24 -15.56
C THR A 35 -11.97 -9.86 -14.97
N SER A 36 -11.47 -8.67 -15.30
CA SER A 36 -10.15 -8.17 -14.87
C SER A 36 -10.22 -6.78 -14.24
N LEU A 37 -9.19 -6.43 -13.50
CA LEU A 37 -9.00 -5.10 -12.92
C LEU A 37 -8.92 -4.02 -14.03
N GLU A 38 -8.33 -4.33 -15.18
CA GLU A 38 -8.33 -3.46 -16.35
C GLU A 38 -9.77 -3.11 -16.76
N ASN A 39 -10.61 -4.12 -17.01
CA ASN A 39 -12.00 -3.92 -17.41
C ASN A 39 -12.80 -3.17 -16.34
N PHE A 40 -12.54 -3.47 -15.06
CA PHE A 40 -13.13 -2.76 -13.93
C PHE A 40 -12.84 -1.26 -13.96
N TYR A 41 -11.59 -0.87 -14.18
CA TYR A 41 -11.20 0.54 -14.25
C TYR A 41 -11.68 1.21 -15.54
N ILE A 42 -11.59 0.55 -16.70
CA ILE A 42 -12.06 1.10 -17.97
C ILE A 42 -13.56 1.39 -17.91
N ASN A 43 -14.36 0.51 -17.32
CA ASN A 43 -15.80 0.71 -17.18
C ASN A 43 -16.15 1.92 -16.30
N ARG A 44 -15.28 2.30 -15.36
CA ARG A 44 -15.51 3.41 -14.40
C ARG A 44 -14.91 4.72 -14.84
N PHE A 45 -13.75 4.70 -15.49
CA PHE A 45 -12.98 5.89 -15.78
C PHE A 45 -12.76 6.13 -17.29
N GLY A 46 -13.03 5.12 -18.13
CA GLY A 46 -12.69 5.12 -19.55
C GLY A 46 -11.21 4.78 -19.78
N LYS A 47 -10.91 4.26 -20.96
CA LYS A 47 -9.57 3.76 -21.31
C LYS A 47 -8.48 4.81 -21.18
N VAL A 48 -8.76 6.07 -21.53
CA VAL A 48 -7.74 7.13 -21.50
C VAL A 48 -7.26 7.43 -20.08
N LEU A 49 -8.20 7.62 -19.12
CA LEU A 49 -7.83 7.85 -17.71
C LEU A 49 -7.23 6.60 -17.08
N TYR A 50 -7.71 5.42 -17.46
CA TYR A 50 -7.12 4.16 -17.01
C TYR A 50 -5.64 4.08 -17.40
N SER A 51 -5.31 4.27 -18.68
CA SER A 51 -3.92 4.19 -19.13
C SER A 51 -3.04 5.30 -18.57
N MET A 52 -3.59 6.49 -18.32
CA MET A 52 -2.81 7.61 -17.77
C MET A 52 -2.49 7.43 -16.27
N PHE A 53 -3.40 6.86 -15.47
CA PHE A 53 -3.30 6.93 -14.01
C PHE A 53 -3.28 5.58 -13.29
N PHE A 54 -3.68 4.50 -13.95
CA PHE A 54 -3.84 3.21 -13.28
C PHE A 54 -2.95 2.11 -13.87
N GLU A 55 -2.86 2.02 -15.19
CA GLU A 55 -2.22 0.90 -15.88
C GLU A 55 -0.77 0.72 -15.44
N GLY A 56 0.10 1.70 -15.74
CA GLY A 56 1.54 1.59 -15.45
C GLY A 56 1.85 1.54 -13.96
N TYR A 57 1.13 2.31 -13.15
CA TYR A 57 1.33 2.27 -11.69
C TYR A 57 0.90 0.92 -11.09
N THR A 58 -0.24 0.37 -11.51
CA THR A 58 -0.72 -0.92 -11.02
C THR A 58 0.22 -2.05 -11.43
N GLU A 59 0.73 -2.02 -12.67
CA GLU A 59 1.73 -2.98 -13.13
C GLU A 59 3.03 -2.89 -12.32
N LYS A 60 3.52 -1.68 -12.04
CA LYS A 60 4.68 -1.46 -11.18
C LYS A 60 4.45 -2.00 -9.76
N LEU A 61 3.28 -1.70 -9.17
CA LEU A 61 2.93 -2.14 -7.83
C LEU A 61 2.83 -3.66 -7.71
N TRP A 62 2.14 -4.32 -8.64
CA TRP A 62 1.83 -5.75 -8.55
C TRP A 62 2.81 -6.65 -9.32
N GLY A 63 3.67 -6.07 -10.18
CA GLY A 63 4.53 -6.84 -11.08
C GLY A 63 3.73 -7.67 -12.09
N ARG A 64 2.44 -7.33 -12.27
CA ARG A 64 1.50 -7.98 -13.21
C ARG A 64 0.63 -6.94 -13.87
N HIS A 65 0.36 -7.15 -15.16
CA HIS A 65 -0.55 -6.24 -15.87
C HIS A 65 -1.98 -6.33 -15.29
N PRO A 66 -2.72 -5.21 -15.17
CA PRO A 66 -4.09 -5.19 -14.61
C PRO A 66 -5.08 -6.16 -15.27
N ARG A 67 -4.84 -6.58 -16.52
CA ARG A 67 -5.65 -7.62 -17.20
C ARG A 67 -5.54 -9.00 -16.57
N GLU A 68 -4.48 -9.27 -15.81
CA GLU A 68 -4.20 -10.54 -15.14
C GLU A 68 -4.66 -10.55 -13.69
N ILE A 69 -5.13 -9.40 -13.18
CA ILE A 69 -5.61 -9.22 -11.81
C ILE A 69 -7.13 -9.28 -11.81
N SER A 70 -7.71 -10.02 -10.86
CA SER A 70 -9.17 -10.14 -10.74
C SER A 70 -9.85 -8.79 -10.50
N ALA A 71 -11.01 -8.57 -11.13
CA ALA A 71 -11.85 -7.39 -10.92
C ALA A 71 -12.32 -7.25 -9.46
N SER A 72 -12.45 -8.36 -8.71
CA SER A 72 -12.85 -8.37 -7.31
C SER A 72 -11.94 -7.54 -6.41
N TRP A 73 -10.66 -7.49 -6.72
CA TRP A 73 -9.69 -6.66 -6.00
C TRP A 73 -10.03 -5.16 -6.13
N GLY A 74 -10.36 -4.71 -7.35
CA GLY A 74 -10.79 -3.34 -7.59
C GLY A 74 -12.11 -3.01 -6.88
N ALA A 75 -13.06 -3.95 -6.88
CA ALA A 75 -14.34 -3.78 -6.22
C ALA A 75 -14.21 -3.58 -4.69
N GLN A 76 -13.23 -4.20 -4.06
CA GLN A 76 -12.96 -4.01 -2.62
C GLN A 76 -12.33 -2.65 -2.30
N ARG A 77 -11.45 -2.14 -3.18
CA ARG A 77 -10.66 -0.92 -2.96
C ARG A 77 -11.35 0.35 -3.45
N VAL A 78 -12.21 0.23 -4.46
CA VAL A 78 -12.84 1.37 -5.16
C VAL A 78 -14.36 1.31 -5.00
N LYS A 79 -14.85 0.89 -3.82
CA LYS A 79 -16.27 0.92 -3.50
C LYS A 79 -16.80 2.36 -3.61
N GLY A 80 -17.80 2.56 -4.49
CA GLY A 80 -18.50 3.84 -4.62
C GLY A 80 -17.78 4.96 -5.39
N LEU A 81 -16.52 4.81 -5.79
CA LEU A 81 -15.84 5.77 -6.64
C LEU A 81 -16.44 5.72 -8.07
N SER A 82 -17.43 6.56 -8.31
CA SER A 82 -17.93 6.83 -9.66
C SER A 82 -17.64 8.29 -10.00
N ILE A 83 -17.27 8.56 -11.25
CA ILE A 83 -17.14 9.95 -11.72
C ILE A 83 -18.44 10.72 -11.50
N LYS A 84 -19.60 10.05 -11.56
CA LYS A 84 -20.90 10.66 -11.23
C LYS A 84 -20.95 11.12 -9.77
N ALA A 85 -20.43 10.35 -8.82
CA ALA A 85 -20.39 10.74 -7.41
C ALA A 85 -19.43 11.92 -7.21
N VAL A 86 -18.25 11.89 -7.84
CA VAL A 86 -17.27 12.98 -7.80
C VAL A 86 -17.83 14.27 -8.43
N ILE A 87 -18.48 14.17 -9.58
CA ILE A 87 -19.17 15.32 -10.23
C ILE A 87 -20.28 15.85 -9.33
N LYS A 88 -21.09 14.98 -8.74
CA LYS A 88 -22.17 15.35 -7.81
C LYS A 88 -21.63 16.03 -6.56
N ASP A 89 -20.48 15.60 -6.02
CA ASP A 89 -19.81 16.24 -4.90
C ASP A 89 -19.26 17.62 -5.27
N MET A 90 -18.69 17.78 -6.48
CA MET A 90 -18.27 19.09 -6.99
C MET A 90 -19.42 20.08 -7.09
N PHE A 91 -20.57 19.67 -7.63
CA PHE A 91 -21.75 20.52 -7.72
C PHE A 91 -22.46 20.67 -6.37
N GLY A 92 -22.38 19.68 -5.48
CA GLY A 92 -22.94 19.71 -4.13
C GLY A 92 -22.20 20.68 -3.19
N LYS A 93 -20.93 20.95 -3.42
CA LYS A 93 -20.16 22.00 -2.71
C LYS A 93 -20.57 23.43 -3.12
N ILE A 94 -21.30 23.56 -4.22
CA ILE A 94 -21.87 24.83 -4.71
C ILE A 94 -23.29 25.04 -4.15
N LEU A 95 -23.97 24.00 -3.69
CA LEU A 95 -25.33 24.02 -3.13
C LEU A 95 -25.33 23.40 -1.74
N PRO A 96 -25.71 24.10 -0.66
CA PRO A 96 -25.75 23.53 0.68
C PRO A 96 -26.89 22.53 0.78
N SER A 97 -26.54 21.24 0.79
CA SER A 97 -27.50 20.13 1.03
C SER A 97 -27.03 19.33 2.23
N GLY A 98 -27.87 19.37 3.29
CA GLY A 98 -27.68 18.58 4.47
C GLY A 98 -27.94 17.10 4.22
N ASN A 99 -26.96 16.29 4.49
CA ASN A 99 -26.96 14.95 5.10
C ASN A 99 -25.58 14.32 4.82
N LYS A 100 -24.77 14.24 5.86
CA LYS A 100 -23.50 13.49 5.84
C LYS A 100 -23.85 12.00 5.73
N LYS A 101 -23.80 11.44 4.52
CA LYS A 101 -23.70 9.99 4.33
C LYS A 101 -22.25 9.57 4.55
N GLU A 102 -22.06 8.34 5.03
CA GLU A 102 -20.75 7.73 5.28
C GLU A 102 -19.73 8.07 4.18
N VAL A 103 -18.62 8.69 4.61
CA VAL A 103 -17.53 9.07 3.73
C VAL A 103 -16.79 7.78 3.35
N GLU A 104 -16.74 7.49 2.07
CA GLU A 104 -15.98 6.37 1.56
C GLU A 104 -14.48 6.56 1.87
N THR A 105 -13.80 5.47 2.18
CA THR A 105 -12.40 5.43 2.64
C THR A 105 -11.41 6.18 1.72
N SER A 106 -11.77 6.37 0.46
CA SER A 106 -10.94 7.10 -0.53
C SER A 106 -11.12 8.63 -0.51
N LEU A 107 -12.08 9.14 0.25
CA LEU A 107 -12.39 10.58 0.40
C LEU A 107 -12.13 11.09 1.81
N ILE A 108 -11.37 10.35 2.63
CA ILE A 108 -10.95 10.79 3.97
C ILE A 108 -10.02 11.98 3.79
N GLU A 109 -10.42 13.12 4.32
CA GLU A 109 -9.65 14.37 4.29
C GLU A 109 -8.80 14.51 5.57
N GLU A 110 -9.25 13.94 6.70
CA GLU A 110 -8.59 14.00 8.00
C GLU A 110 -8.61 12.62 8.68
N PHE A 111 -7.56 12.28 9.39
CA PHE A 111 -7.44 11.05 10.17
C PHE A 111 -6.51 11.24 11.37
N TYR A 112 -6.66 10.38 12.38
CA TYR A 112 -5.75 10.33 13.52
C TYR A 112 -4.47 9.57 13.12
N TYR A 113 -3.34 10.11 13.55
CA TYR A 113 -2.04 9.48 13.33
C TYR A 113 -1.22 9.52 14.63
N PRO A 114 -0.56 8.43 15.03
CA PRO A 114 0.26 8.40 16.24
C PRO A 114 1.41 9.41 16.15
N LYS A 115 1.69 10.08 17.27
CA LYS A 115 2.68 11.16 17.34
C LYS A 115 4.07 10.72 16.85
N PHE A 116 4.51 9.52 17.22
CA PHE A 116 5.81 8.96 16.87
C PHE A 116 5.73 7.88 15.78
N GLY A 117 4.68 7.93 14.94
CA GLY A 117 4.47 6.97 13.86
C GLY A 117 3.64 5.76 14.27
N PRO A 118 3.31 4.87 13.30
CA PRO A 118 2.42 3.73 13.54
C PRO A 118 2.95 2.74 14.58
N GLY A 119 4.27 2.63 14.72
CA GLY A 119 4.92 1.77 15.71
C GLY A 119 4.51 2.09 17.14
N GLN A 120 4.28 3.36 17.48
CA GLN A 120 3.85 3.79 18.80
C GLN A 120 2.57 3.09 19.27
N LEU A 121 1.61 2.85 18.36
CA LEU A 121 0.38 2.12 18.70
C LEU A 121 0.71 0.70 19.18
N TRP A 122 1.57 0.01 18.43
CA TRP A 122 1.91 -1.38 18.71
C TRP A 122 2.82 -1.52 19.94
N GLU A 123 3.72 -0.58 20.17
CA GLU A 123 4.53 -0.50 21.39
C GLU A 123 3.63 -0.34 22.61
N THR A 124 2.65 0.58 22.54
CA THR A 124 1.66 0.76 23.62
C THR A 124 0.83 -0.50 23.88
N VAL A 125 0.39 -1.17 22.80
CA VAL A 125 -0.34 -2.45 22.93
C VAL A 125 0.54 -3.53 23.57
N ALA A 126 1.82 -3.61 23.17
CA ALA A 126 2.75 -4.56 23.75
C ALA A 126 2.97 -4.32 25.25
N ASP A 127 3.07 -3.07 25.67
CA ASP A 127 3.21 -2.74 27.09
C ASP A 127 1.95 -3.11 27.89
N LEU A 128 0.77 -2.83 27.37
CA LEU A 128 -0.49 -3.25 27.99
C LEU A 128 -0.61 -4.78 28.11
N ILE A 129 -0.17 -5.53 27.09
CA ILE A 129 -0.15 -7.00 27.15
C ILE A 129 0.75 -7.48 28.29
N ARG A 130 1.95 -6.89 28.43
CA ARG A 130 2.88 -7.23 29.52
C ARG A 130 2.31 -6.88 30.89
N GLU A 131 1.68 -5.71 31.03
CA GLU A 131 1.00 -5.28 32.27
C GLU A 131 -0.13 -6.24 32.67
N MET A 132 -0.84 -6.82 31.72
CA MET A 132 -1.86 -7.85 31.93
C MET A 132 -1.29 -9.24 32.21
N GLY A 133 0.03 -9.41 32.26
CA GLY A 133 0.71 -10.69 32.49
C GLY A 133 0.92 -11.53 31.23
N GLY A 134 0.69 -10.97 30.06
CA GLY A 134 0.98 -11.63 28.79
C GLY A 134 2.48 -11.63 28.47
N GLU A 135 2.93 -12.64 27.74
CA GLU A 135 4.32 -12.77 27.30
C GLU A 135 4.45 -12.42 25.81
N ILE A 136 5.48 -11.65 25.46
CA ILE A 136 5.85 -11.34 24.08
C ILE A 136 7.28 -11.79 23.87
N ARG A 137 7.48 -12.75 22.96
CA ARG A 137 8.78 -13.28 22.55
C ARG A 137 9.15 -12.68 21.21
N MET A 138 10.18 -11.85 21.21
CA MET A 138 10.76 -11.27 20.00
C MET A 138 11.80 -12.25 19.43
N ASN A 139 12.12 -12.09 18.13
CA ASN A 139 13.10 -12.92 17.43
C ASN A 139 12.82 -14.43 17.58
N SER A 140 11.54 -14.80 17.59
CA SER A 140 11.06 -16.15 17.84
C SER A 140 10.25 -16.63 16.63
N ALA A 141 10.91 -17.17 15.62
CA ALA A 141 10.31 -17.57 14.35
C ALA A 141 9.62 -18.92 14.46
N VAL A 142 8.30 -18.96 14.32
CA VAL A 142 7.53 -20.20 14.23
C VAL A 142 7.73 -20.82 12.86
N HIS A 143 8.14 -22.09 12.81
CA HIS A 143 8.40 -22.83 11.57
C HIS A 143 7.63 -24.16 11.48
N ALA A 144 7.08 -24.69 12.59
CA ALA A 144 6.22 -25.85 12.56
C ALA A 144 4.96 -25.69 13.41
N VAL A 145 3.85 -26.24 12.91
CA VAL A 145 2.54 -26.26 13.57
C VAL A 145 2.08 -27.70 13.66
N HIS A 146 1.98 -28.22 14.88
CA HIS A 146 1.61 -29.60 15.13
C HIS A 146 0.11 -29.75 15.35
N THR A 147 -0.46 -30.76 14.72
CA THR A 147 -1.90 -31.03 14.82
C THR A 147 -2.15 -32.48 15.29
N GLU A 148 -3.20 -32.63 16.10
CA GLU A 148 -3.72 -33.95 16.52
C GLU A 148 -5.25 -33.94 16.37
N ASN A 149 -5.79 -34.98 15.76
CA ASN A 149 -7.26 -35.09 15.56
C ASN A 149 -7.91 -33.86 14.94
N GLY A 150 -7.22 -33.18 13.98
CA GLY A 150 -7.72 -32.00 13.29
C GLY A 150 -7.69 -30.71 14.12
N LYS A 151 -6.95 -30.69 15.24
CA LYS A 151 -6.74 -29.49 16.08
C LYS A 151 -5.26 -29.19 16.18
N ILE A 152 -4.91 -27.90 16.19
CA ILE A 152 -3.55 -27.47 16.51
C ILE A 152 -3.35 -27.68 18.01
N VAL A 153 -2.23 -28.32 18.39
CA VAL A 153 -1.88 -28.65 19.78
C VAL A 153 -0.60 -27.98 20.26
N SER A 154 0.34 -27.67 19.34
CA SER A 154 1.58 -26.98 19.67
C SER A 154 2.19 -26.30 18.46
N LEU A 155 3.09 -25.35 18.76
CA LEU A 155 3.94 -24.67 17.79
C LEU A 155 5.39 -24.97 18.11
N GLU A 156 6.23 -25.09 17.08
CA GLU A 156 7.68 -25.16 17.21
C GLU A 156 8.29 -23.87 16.64
N TYR A 157 9.20 -23.27 17.38
CA TYR A 157 9.83 -22.01 17.01
C TYR A 157 11.31 -22.01 17.42
N THR A 158 12.11 -21.26 16.68
CA THR A 158 13.50 -21.00 17.03
C THR A 158 13.54 -19.72 17.85
N ASP A 159 14.10 -19.75 19.06
CA ASP A 159 14.23 -18.58 19.92
C ASP A 159 15.40 -17.66 19.50
N GLU A 160 15.55 -16.54 20.19
CA GLU A 160 16.60 -15.53 19.92
C GLU A 160 18.04 -16.07 20.02
N ASN A 161 18.23 -17.21 20.71
CA ASN A 161 19.52 -17.87 20.86
C ASN A 161 19.76 -18.98 19.82
N GLY A 162 18.81 -19.16 18.88
CA GLY A 162 18.85 -20.23 17.89
C GLY A 162 18.46 -21.60 18.43
N THR A 163 17.79 -21.64 19.60
CA THR A 163 17.36 -22.90 20.22
C THR A 163 15.93 -23.24 19.83
N GLU A 164 15.70 -24.49 19.43
CA GLU A 164 14.36 -24.99 19.12
C GLU A 164 13.53 -25.14 20.41
N GLN A 165 12.33 -24.61 20.37
CA GLN A 165 11.38 -24.59 21.46
C GLN A 165 10.01 -25.06 21.00
N ILE A 166 9.26 -25.74 21.89
CA ILE A 166 7.88 -26.15 21.63
C ILE A 166 6.97 -25.50 22.66
N ILE A 167 5.86 -24.92 22.19
CA ILE A 167 4.84 -24.35 23.07
C ILE A 167 3.48 -24.94 22.74
N ALA A 168 2.78 -25.43 23.77
CA ALA A 168 1.41 -25.92 23.67
C ALA A 168 0.42 -24.81 24.05
N GLY A 169 -0.83 -24.92 23.58
CA GLY A 169 -1.89 -23.99 23.87
C GLY A 169 -3.27 -24.55 23.58
N ASP A 170 -4.31 -23.90 24.09
CA ASP A 170 -5.70 -24.26 23.84
C ASP A 170 -6.27 -23.55 22.60
N TYR A 171 -5.78 -22.36 22.28
CA TYR A 171 -6.17 -21.55 21.14
C TYR A 171 -4.94 -20.95 20.47
N PHE A 172 -4.96 -20.94 19.14
CA PHE A 172 -3.89 -20.40 18.30
C PHE A 172 -4.46 -19.37 17.33
N LEU A 173 -3.89 -18.18 17.30
CA LEU A 173 -4.21 -17.13 16.33
C LEU A 173 -2.94 -16.87 15.50
N SER A 174 -3.05 -17.04 14.18
CA SER A 174 -1.93 -16.83 13.27
C SER A 174 -2.15 -15.58 12.44
N SER A 175 -1.12 -14.72 12.36
CA SER A 175 -1.00 -13.63 11.38
C SER A 175 0.06 -13.91 10.31
N MET A 176 0.57 -15.15 10.24
CA MET A 176 1.53 -15.57 9.21
C MET A 176 0.89 -15.46 7.82
N PRO A 177 1.68 -15.24 6.76
CA PRO A 177 1.22 -15.45 5.39
C PRO A 177 0.62 -16.87 5.25
N VAL A 178 -0.51 -16.97 4.55
CA VAL A 178 -1.24 -18.26 4.46
C VAL A 178 -0.36 -19.37 3.87
N LYS A 179 0.50 -19.07 2.89
CA LYS A 179 1.42 -20.05 2.32
C LYS A 179 2.37 -20.60 3.38
N ASP A 180 2.89 -19.75 4.27
CA ASP A 180 3.88 -20.13 5.29
C ASP A 180 3.20 -20.91 6.43
N LEU A 181 1.99 -20.51 6.82
CA LEU A 181 1.18 -21.25 7.77
C LEU A 181 0.89 -22.68 7.27
N ILE A 182 0.42 -22.80 6.03
CA ILE A 182 0.12 -24.10 5.44
C ILE A 182 1.39 -24.95 5.28
N ALA A 183 2.51 -24.34 4.90
CA ALA A 183 3.80 -25.04 4.84
C ALA A 183 4.24 -25.54 6.22
N SER A 184 4.11 -24.71 7.27
CA SER A 184 4.46 -25.10 8.65
C SER A 184 3.57 -26.21 9.21
N MET A 185 2.32 -26.31 8.79
CA MET A 185 1.40 -27.41 9.18
C MET A 185 1.77 -28.76 8.54
N GLN A 186 2.55 -28.77 7.46
CA GLN A 186 3.01 -30.02 6.83
C GLN A 186 4.03 -30.79 7.68
N SER A 187 4.51 -30.22 8.79
CA SER A 187 5.31 -30.90 9.79
C SER A 187 4.56 -32.10 10.42
N THR A 188 3.23 -32.04 10.46
CA THR A 188 2.40 -33.20 10.86
C THR A 188 1.89 -33.92 9.61
N PRO A 189 2.15 -35.22 9.46
CA PRO A 189 1.64 -36.03 8.34
C PRO A 189 0.11 -35.88 8.21
N ASP A 190 -0.38 -35.72 6.98
CA ASP A 190 -1.80 -35.65 6.64
C ASP A 190 -2.57 -34.48 7.29
N ALA A 191 -1.89 -33.52 7.94
CA ALA A 191 -2.52 -32.35 8.54
C ALA A 191 -3.18 -31.44 7.50
N VAL A 192 -2.61 -31.39 6.29
CA VAL A 192 -3.08 -30.55 5.19
C VAL A 192 -3.28 -31.42 3.94
N PRO A 193 -4.47 -31.40 3.32
CA PRO A 193 -4.70 -32.05 2.03
C PRO A 193 -3.74 -31.52 0.95
N ALA A 194 -3.27 -32.40 0.07
CA ALA A 194 -2.25 -32.07 -0.93
C ALA A 194 -2.69 -30.96 -1.90
N ASP A 195 -3.97 -30.91 -2.27
CA ASP A 195 -4.55 -29.87 -3.10
C ASP A 195 -4.55 -28.50 -2.40
N ILE A 196 -4.86 -28.46 -1.10
CA ILE A 196 -4.79 -27.23 -0.30
C ILE A 196 -3.34 -26.75 -0.17
N ALA A 197 -2.38 -27.65 0.07
CA ALA A 197 -0.96 -27.31 0.11
C ALA A 197 -0.49 -26.70 -1.24
N GLN A 198 -0.91 -27.30 -2.35
CA GLN A 198 -0.59 -26.79 -3.69
C GLN A 198 -1.20 -25.40 -3.95
N ILE A 199 -2.47 -25.19 -3.58
CA ILE A 199 -3.14 -23.90 -3.72
C ILE A 199 -2.42 -22.83 -2.88
N ALA A 200 -2.10 -23.12 -1.63
CA ALA A 200 -1.42 -22.20 -0.73
C ALA A 200 -0.02 -21.82 -1.24
N ALA A 201 0.76 -22.80 -1.70
CA ALA A 201 2.08 -22.57 -2.30
C ALA A 201 2.01 -21.68 -3.56
N GLY A 202 0.89 -21.73 -4.30
CA GLY A 202 0.64 -20.91 -5.49
C GLY A 202 0.16 -19.49 -5.19
N LEU A 203 -0.08 -19.09 -3.93
CA LEU A 203 -0.50 -17.72 -3.59
C LEU A 203 0.64 -16.75 -3.85
N PRO A 204 0.44 -15.74 -4.73
CA PRO A 204 1.46 -14.74 -4.99
C PRO A 204 1.51 -13.71 -3.87
N TYR A 205 2.71 -13.38 -3.44
CA TYR A 205 3.00 -12.25 -2.55
C TYR A 205 3.85 -11.23 -3.29
N ARG A 206 3.77 -10.00 -2.87
CA ARG A 206 4.54 -8.91 -3.41
C ARG A 206 5.27 -8.21 -2.28
N ASP A 207 6.56 -8.02 -2.46
CA ASP A 207 7.44 -7.40 -1.49
C ASP A 207 7.75 -5.96 -1.88
N PHE A 208 8.31 -5.20 -0.97
CA PHE A 208 8.86 -3.90 -1.27
C PHE A 208 10.02 -3.56 -0.33
N VAL A 209 10.94 -2.78 -0.85
CA VAL A 209 12.05 -2.20 -0.09
C VAL A 209 11.79 -0.70 0.06
N THR A 210 12.00 -0.17 1.26
CA THR A 210 11.94 1.28 1.51
C THR A 210 13.35 1.80 1.76
N VAL A 211 13.78 2.76 0.94
CA VAL A 211 15.03 3.50 1.17
C VAL A 211 14.69 4.80 1.87
N GLY A 212 15.13 4.96 3.11
CA GLY A 212 14.98 6.18 3.89
C GLY A 212 16.11 7.16 3.64
N LEU A 213 15.79 8.39 3.27
CA LEU A 213 16.79 9.45 3.10
C LEU A 213 16.44 10.66 3.97
N LEU A 214 17.41 11.14 4.74
CA LEU A 214 17.32 12.42 5.43
C LEU A 214 18.05 13.47 4.58
N VAL A 215 17.32 14.49 4.15
CA VAL A 215 17.83 15.56 3.28
C VAL A 215 17.57 16.93 3.90
N ASP A 216 18.38 17.94 3.56
CA ASP A 216 18.24 19.29 4.10
C ASP A 216 16.97 19.97 3.56
N LYS A 217 16.57 19.68 2.32
CA LYS A 217 15.37 20.25 1.70
C LYS A 217 14.90 19.42 0.49
N LEU A 218 13.66 19.63 0.12
CA LEU A 218 13.10 19.19 -1.16
C LEU A 218 13.12 20.36 -2.15
N ASN A 219 13.37 20.06 -3.42
CA ASN A 219 13.21 21.04 -4.51
C ASN A 219 11.72 21.27 -4.88
N LEU A 220 10.81 20.44 -4.35
CA LEU A 220 9.37 20.57 -4.56
C LEU A 220 8.86 21.80 -3.79
N VAL A 221 8.30 22.75 -4.52
CA VAL A 221 7.75 23.97 -3.95
C VAL A 221 6.31 23.75 -3.53
N ASN A 222 5.95 24.18 -2.31
CA ASN A 222 4.56 24.20 -1.87
C ASN A 222 3.79 25.30 -2.62
N GLY A 223 3.03 24.90 -3.63
CA GLY A 223 2.17 25.80 -4.41
C GLY A 223 0.73 25.87 -3.91
N THR A 224 0.46 25.48 -2.65
CA THR A 224 -0.88 25.43 -2.04
C THR A 224 -1.01 26.42 -0.89
N ASP A 225 -2.25 26.65 -0.43
CA ASP A 225 -2.53 27.47 0.77
C ASP A 225 -2.36 26.69 2.08
N ILE A 226 -2.03 25.37 2.00
CA ILE A 226 -1.81 24.52 3.17
C ILE A 226 -0.43 24.83 3.75
N LYS A 227 -0.40 25.26 5.00
CA LYS A 227 0.85 25.52 5.72
C LYS A 227 1.47 24.22 6.20
N THR A 228 2.74 24.03 5.88
CA THR A 228 3.56 22.90 6.36
C THR A 228 4.80 23.43 7.07
N LEU A 229 5.39 22.59 7.92
CA LEU A 229 6.65 22.90 8.55
C LEU A 229 7.75 22.96 7.46
N GLY A 230 8.64 23.96 7.51
CA GLY A 230 9.65 24.17 6.47
C GLY A 230 9.10 24.49 5.07
N ASN A 231 7.79 24.81 4.95
CA ASN A 231 7.11 25.13 3.68
C ASN A 231 7.27 24.06 2.58
N ILE A 232 7.40 22.79 2.97
CA ILE A 232 7.47 21.65 2.05
C ILE A 232 6.10 21.36 1.43
N THR A 233 6.07 20.64 0.28
CA THR A 233 4.80 20.21 -0.32
C THR A 233 3.94 19.45 0.71
N PRO A 234 2.61 19.68 0.79
CA PRO A 234 1.76 19.16 1.86
C PRO A 234 1.35 17.69 1.69
N ASP A 235 1.91 17.01 0.69
CA ASP A 235 1.59 15.62 0.43
C ASP A 235 2.28 14.70 1.45
N CYS A 236 1.53 13.78 2.06
CA CYS A 236 2.11 12.73 2.93
C CYS A 236 2.84 11.69 2.09
N TRP A 237 2.30 11.36 0.91
CA TRP A 237 3.00 10.54 -0.09
C TRP A 237 2.64 10.94 -1.53
N ILE A 238 3.56 10.65 -2.43
CA ILE A 238 3.44 10.94 -3.86
C ILE A 238 3.56 9.63 -4.63
N TYR A 239 2.58 9.33 -5.49
CA TYR A 239 2.63 8.19 -6.39
C TYR A 239 3.46 8.51 -7.62
N VAL A 240 4.48 7.71 -7.89
CA VAL A 240 5.36 7.86 -9.05
C VAL A 240 4.85 6.98 -10.19
N GLN A 241 4.15 7.60 -11.14
CA GLN A 241 3.53 6.89 -12.26
C GLN A 241 4.44 6.77 -13.48
N ASP A 242 5.57 7.48 -13.48
CA ASP A 242 6.56 7.39 -14.56
C ASP A 242 7.10 5.96 -14.66
N VAL A 243 6.92 5.34 -15.82
CA VAL A 243 7.41 3.98 -16.11
C VAL A 243 8.92 3.94 -16.38
N GLY A 244 9.56 5.11 -16.55
CA GLY A 244 11.01 5.23 -16.74
C GLY A 244 11.83 5.08 -15.45
N VAL A 245 11.19 5.01 -14.28
CA VAL A 245 11.83 4.79 -12.98
C VAL A 245 11.18 3.62 -12.25
N LYS A 246 11.95 2.89 -11.43
CA LYS A 246 11.44 1.80 -10.59
C LYS A 246 10.69 2.32 -9.36
N LEU A 247 11.03 3.51 -8.88
CA LEU A 247 10.40 4.13 -7.73
C LEU A 247 8.87 4.16 -7.88
N GLY A 248 8.17 3.62 -6.90
CA GLY A 248 6.71 3.53 -6.90
C GLY A 248 6.02 4.63 -6.11
N ARG A 249 6.55 4.97 -4.93
CA ARG A 249 6.00 6.02 -4.06
C ARG A 249 7.11 6.74 -3.32
N ILE A 250 6.88 8.03 -3.05
CA ILE A 250 7.68 8.83 -2.13
C ILE A 250 6.82 9.14 -0.92
N GLN A 251 7.28 8.82 0.27
CA GLN A 251 6.70 9.29 1.52
C GLN A 251 7.43 10.51 2.02
N ILE A 252 6.70 11.49 2.59
CA ILE A 252 7.26 12.67 3.26
C ILE A 252 6.86 12.57 4.73
N PHE A 253 7.75 12.02 5.54
CA PHE A 253 7.43 11.68 6.93
C PHE A 253 7.14 12.89 7.81
N ASN A 254 7.72 14.06 7.52
CA ASN A 254 7.41 15.31 8.19
C ASN A 254 5.92 15.65 8.17
N ASN A 255 5.23 15.33 7.07
CA ASN A 255 3.80 15.61 6.90
C ASN A 255 2.89 14.58 7.59
N TRP A 256 3.41 13.37 7.88
CA TRP A 256 2.72 12.41 8.71
C TRP A 256 2.75 12.82 10.18
N SER A 257 3.93 13.15 10.69
CA SER A 257 4.11 13.72 12.01
C SER A 257 5.48 14.42 12.11
N PRO A 258 5.52 15.70 12.52
CA PRO A 258 6.78 16.41 12.70
C PRO A 258 7.62 15.85 13.86
N TYR A 259 7.04 15.05 14.74
CA TYR A 259 7.73 14.44 15.88
C TYR A 259 8.53 13.19 15.52
N MET A 260 8.47 12.73 14.26
CA MET A 260 9.26 11.60 13.77
C MET A 260 10.72 11.98 13.45
N LEU A 261 11.03 13.28 13.48
CA LEU A 261 12.38 13.82 13.26
C LEU A 261 12.82 14.69 14.45
N PRO A 262 14.12 14.69 14.78
CA PRO A 262 14.63 15.60 15.80
C PRO A 262 14.58 17.08 15.40
N ASP A 263 14.76 17.39 14.11
CA ASP A 263 14.80 18.75 13.57
C ASP A 263 14.00 18.84 12.26
N PRO A 264 12.66 18.88 12.35
CA PRO A 264 11.79 18.89 11.19
C PRO A 264 11.71 20.23 10.45
N GLU A 265 12.29 21.31 11.01
CA GLU A 265 12.37 22.63 10.38
C GLU A 265 13.49 22.75 9.35
N HIS A 266 14.60 22.02 9.60
CA HIS A 266 15.80 22.09 8.77
C HIS A 266 16.07 20.82 7.97
N HIS A 267 15.34 19.74 8.25
CA HIS A 267 15.51 18.46 7.55
C HIS A 267 14.18 17.89 7.08
N VAL A 268 14.24 17.16 5.98
CA VAL A 268 13.11 16.39 5.46
C VAL A 268 13.50 14.93 5.41
N TRP A 269 12.67 14.08 6.02
CA TRP A 269 12.83 12.64 5.95
C TRP A 269 11.86 12.08 4.91
N ILE A 270 12.40 11.45 3.87
CA ILE A 270 11.64 10.83 2.80
C ILE A 270 11.86 9.32 2.78
N GLY A 271 10.81 8.59 2.45
CA GLY A 271 10.86 7.15 2.20
C GLY A 271 10.56 6.85 0.74
N LEU A 272 11.44 6.13 0.09
CA LEU A 272 11.36 5.76 -1.32
C LEU A 272 10.99 4.28 -1.43
N GLU A 273 9.79 3.98 -1.92
CA GLU A 273 9.27 2.62 -1.96
C GLU A 273 9.45 1.98 -3.33
N TYR A 274 10.14 0.85 -3.34
CA TYR A 274 10.43 0.02 -4.50
C TYR A 274 9.71 -1.31 -4.38
N PHE A 275 8.79 -1.58 -5.29
CA PHE A 275 8.08 -2.86 -5.33
C PHE A 275 8.93 -3.91 -6.04
N CYS A 276 9.17 -5.01 -5.36
CA CYS A 276 10.02 -6.10 -5.82
C CYS A 276 9.42 -7.46 -5.48
N ASN A 277 10.08 -8.52 -5.84
CA ASN A 277 9.82 -9.88 -5.34
C ASN A 277 11.05 -10.36 -4.58
N GLU A 278 10.84 -11.19 -3.58
CA GLU A 278 11.92 -11.92 -2.94
C GLU A 278 12.80 -12.62 -3.99
N GLY A 279 14.12 -12.39 -3.91
CA GLY A 279 15.09 -12.98 -4.81
C GLY A 279 15.31 -12.29 -6.16
N ASP A 280 14.58 -11.19 -6.47
CA ASP A 280 14.88 -10.41 -7.67
C ASP A 280 16.13 -9.52 -7.53
N ASP A 281 16.57 -8.91 -8.63
CA ASP A 281 17.80 -8.11 -8.65
C ASP A 281 17.77 -6.96 -7.64
N PHE A 282 16.59 -6.34 -7.42
CA PHE A 282 16.47 -5.22 -6.50
C PHE A 282 16.48 -5.71 -5.03
N TRP A 283 15.81 -6.83 -4.76
CA TRP A 283 15.80 -7.47 -3.44
C TRP A 283 17.20 -7.87 -2.98
N ASN A 284 18.03 -8.35 -3.92
CA ASN A 284 19.38 -8.82 -3.64
C ASN A 284 20.46 -7.72 -3.65
N MET A 285 20.08 -6.45 -3.87
CA MET A 285 21.04 -5.34 -3.79
C MET A 285 21.54 -5.16 -2.35
N SER A 286 22.79 -4.74 -2.22
CA SER A 286 23.30 -4.27 -0.91
C SER A 286 22.60 -2.96 -0.51
N ASP A 287 22.56 -2.65 0.79
CA ASP A 287 21.99 -1.38 1.31
C ASP A 287 22.61 -0.17 0.63
N LYS A 288 23.93 -0.22 0.37
CA LYS A 288 24.65 0.82 -0.34
C LYS A 288 24.17 0.98 -1.77
N ASP A 289 24.05 -0.11 -2.52
CA ASP A 289 23.62 -0.06 -3.92
C ASP A 289 22.15 0.38 -4.03
N CYS A 290 21.28 -0.06 -3.14
CA CYS A 290 19.90 0.42 -3.04
C CYS A 290 19.84 1.93 -2.81
N THR A 291 20.68 2.44 -1.90
CA THR A 291 20.74 3.88 -1.58
C THR A 291 21.23 4.70 -2.77
N GLU A 292 22.32 4.27 -3.41
CA GLU A 292 22.87 4.93 -4.60
C GLU A 292 21.86 4.90 -5.77
N PHE A 293 21.21 3.78 -5.99
CA PHE A 293 20.17 3.64 -7.00
C PHE A 293 18.98 4.59 -6.74
N ALA A 294 18.53 4.69 -5.50
CA ALA A 294 17.43 5.56 -5.10
C ALA A 294 17.77 7.04 -5.32
N ILE A 295 18.99 7.46 -4.96
CA ILE A 295 19.49 8.82 -5.20
C ILE A 295 19.54 9.13 -6.71
N MET A 296 20.03 8.19 -7.51
CA MET A 296 20.08 8.37 -8.96
C MET A 296 18.68 8.54 -9.59
N GLU A 297 17.69 7.78 -9.13
CA GLU A 297 16.31 7.94 -9.63
C GLU A 297 15.71 9.28 -9.21
N LEU A 298 15.96 9.77 -7.99
CA LEU A 298 15.53 11.11 -7.58
C LEU A 298 16.15 12.20 -8.46
N ILE A 299 17.47 12.11 -8.73
CA ILE A 299 18.16 13.05 -9.63
C ILE A 299 17.55 13.01 -11.03
N LYS A 300 17.22 11.81 -11.55
CA LYS A 300 16.59 11.65 -12.85
C LYS A 300 15.21 12.28 -12.94
N MET A 301 14.49 12.31 -11.83
CA MET A 301 13.16 12.91 -11.76
C MET A 301 13.19 14.42 -11.53
N GLY A 302 14.32 15.03 -11.18
CA GLY A 302 14.49 16.46 -10.91
C GLY A 302 14.32 16.82 -9.45
#